data_1f4c1413c78102f1b602156c1a4aca2e
#
_entry.id   1f4c1413c78102f1b602156c1a4aca2e
#
_cell.length_a   1.000
_cell.length_b   1.000
_cell.length_c   1.000
_cell.angle_alpha   90.00
_cell.angle_beta   90.00
_cell.angle_gamma   90.00
#
_symmetry.space_group_name_H-M   'P 1'
#
loop_
_entity.id
_entity.type
_entity.pdbx_description
1 polymer ?
#
loop_
_entity_poly.entity_id
_entity_poly.type
_entity_poly.pdbx_seq_one_letter_code
_entity_poly.pdbx_strand_id
1 'polypeptide(L)'
;MPVRRIGIGVAADGARVQESARKAGIDSRVIFYAKPGLLDAGQDFGIEEGDEPWKMLVGDLYAGKIDAAVRGTLPSGATLRVLREAAGVDHLERAALLEDGKGRRFLLAPVGIDEGWTVVDRVAIARRTKDLAGILGLEGGVAILSGGRLSDAGRHPRVDESLAQAELVARLTGFPHFEILIEDAAEECSVIIAPDGISGNLVFRTLALLGCGQGHGAPVLNIDRIFIDTSRASPSYANAIRL
;
A
#
# COMPACT_ATOMS: atom_id res chain seq x y z
N MET A 1 -1.24 -5.18 -27.46
CA MET A 1 -1.07 -5.90 -26.17
C MET A 1 -2.43 -6.42 -25.74
N PRO A 2 -2.56 -7.57 -25.07
CA PRO A 2 -3.86 -8.00 -24.54
C PRO A 2 -4.39 -6.94 -23.56
N VAL A 3 -5.70 -6.72 -23.59
CA VAL A 3 -6.37 -5.80 -22.67
C VAL A 3 -6.24 -6.35 -21.25
N ARG A 4 -5.63 -5.60 -20.34
CA ARG A 4 -5.50 -6.00 -18.93
C ARG A 4 -6.86 -5.97 -18.24
N ARG A 5 -7.08 -6.88 -17.31
CA ARG A 5 -8.31 -7.01 -16.52
C ARG A 5 -8.00 -6.66 -15.08
N ILE A 6 -8.64 -5.63 -14.56
CA ILE A 6 -8.43 -5.15 -13.19
C ILE A 6 -9.70 -5.38 -12.40
N GLY A 7 -9.61 -6.18 -11.35
CA GLY A 7 -10.68 -6.36 -10.38
C GLY A 7 -10.68 -5.27 -9.33
N ILE A 8 -11.83 -4.73 -8.96
CA ILE A 8 -11.99 -3.82 -7.83
C ILE A 8 -13.16 -4.23 -6.94
N GLY A 9 -12.90 -4.32 -5.65
CA GLY A 9 -13.90 -4.73 -4.68
C GLY A 9 -14.80 -3.59 -4.21
N VAL A 10 -16.11 -3.85 -4.11
CA VAL A 10 -17.12 -2.89 -3.70
C VAL A 10 -18.00 -3.47 -2.59
N ALA A 11 -18.00 -2.81 -1.41
CA ALA A 11 -18.88 -3.13 -0.29
C ALA A 11 -19.73 -1.94 0.16
N ALA A 12 -19.35 -0.73 -0.26
CA ALA A 12 -20.08 0.51 0.00
C ALA A 12 -19.70 1.56 -1.06
N ASP A 13 -20.50 2.62 -1.18
CA ASP A 13 -20.23 3.77 -2.06
C ASP A 13 -19.96 3.37 -3.52
N GLY A 14 -20.80 2.48 -4.08
CA GLY A 14 -20.64 1.96 -5.43
C GLY A 14 -20.47 3.03 -6.49
N ALA A 15 -21.26 4.11 -6.41
CA ALA A 15 -21.16 5.24 -7.33
C ALA A 15 -19.76 5.90 -7.32
N ARG A 16 -19.16 6.07 -6.13
CA ARG A 16 -17.80 6.62 -6.00
C ARG A 16 -16.74 5.70 -6.61
N VAL A 17 -16.90 4.38 -6.44
CA VAL A 17 -15.96 3.39 -7.00
C VAL A 17 -16.08 3.36 -8.52
N GLN A 18 -17.31 3.36 -9.08
CA GLN A 18 -17.56 3.43 -10.53
C GLN A 18 -17.00 4.72 -11.14
N GLU A 19 -17.24 5.87 -10.50
CA GLU A 19 -16.70 7.15 -10.93
C GLU A 19 -15.16 7.18 -10.91
N SER A 20 -14.56 6.53 -9.89
CA SER A 20 -13.09 6.37 -9.82
C SER A 20 -12.55 5.54 -10.98
N ALA A 21 -13.24 4.48 -11.40
CA ALA A 21 -12.86 3.68 -12.55
C ALA A 21 -12.94 4.47 -13.86
N ARG A 22 -14.00 5.27 -14.06
CA ARG A 22 -14.10 6.19 -15.22
C ARG A 22 -12.96 7.20 -15.23
N LYS A 23 -12.66 7.83 -14.07
CA LYS A 23 -11.57 8.81 -13.92
C LYS A 23 -10.17 8.21 -14.09
N ALA A 24 -10.03 6.90 -13.89
CA ALA A 24 -8.76 6.22 -14.13
C ALA A 24 -8.32 6.35 -15.61
N GLY A 25 -9.26 6.32 -16.55
CA GLY A 25 -8.98 6.59 -17.96
C GLY A 25 -7.93 5.63 -18.56
N ILE A 26 -8.00 4.36 -18.17
CA ILE A 26 -7.04 3.33 -18.59
C ILE A 26 -7.64 2.44 -19.68
N ASP A 27 -6.79 1.98 -20.62
CA ASP A 27 -7.13 0.99 -21.66
C ASP A 27 -7.20 -0.44 -21.07
N SER A 28 -7.87 -0.59 -19.94
CA SER A 28 -8.02 -1.86 -19.23
C SER A 28 -9.49 -2.13 -18.93
N ARG A 29 -9.88 -3.39 -18.93
CA ARG A 29 -11.24 -3.79 -18.54
C ARG A 29 -11.32 -3.82 -17.02
N VAL A 30 -12.13 -2.96 -16.41
CA VAL A 30 -12.43 -2.98 -14.99
C VAL A 30 -13.61 -3.92 -14.71
N ILE A 31 -13.45 -4.76 -13.67
CA ILE A 31 -14.47 -5.70 -13.21
C ILE A 31 -14.74 -5.42 -11.74
N PHE A 32 -15.98 -5.11 -11.39
CA PHE A 32 -16.39 -4.89 -10.01
C PHE A 32 -16.79 -6.19 -9.34
N TYR A 33 -16.35 -6.38 -8.09
CA TYR A 33 -16.72 -7.51 -7.23
C TYR A 33 -17.56 -6.99 -6.08
N ALA A 34 -18.85 -7.32 -6.06
CA ALA A 34 -19.83 -6.74 -5.13
C ALA A 34 -20.84 -7.78 -4.63
N LYS A 35 -21.57 -7.41 -3.58
CA LYS A 35 -22.80 -8.14 -3.24
C LYS A 35 -23.89 -7.88 -4.25
N PRO A 36 -24.81 -8.84 -4.46
CA PRO A 36 -25.93 -8.68 -5.39
C PRO A 36 -26.73 -7.39 -5.12
N GLY A 37 -27.02 -6.66 -6.19
CA GLY A 37 -27.84 -5.44 -6.17
C GLY A 37 -27.16 -4.21 -5.54
N LEU A 38 -25.86 -4.24 -5.28
CA LEU A 38 -25.12 -3.07 -4.76
C LEU A 38 -24.71 -2.07 -5.84
N LEU A 39 -24.60 -2.55 -7.08
CA LEU A 39 -24.18 -1.75 -8.23
C LEU A 39 -25.25 -1.80 -9.32
N ASP A 40 -25.48 -0.66 -9.97
CA ASP A 40 -26.27 -0.63 -11.18
C ASP A 40 -25.46 -1.21 -12.35
N ALA A 41 -26.08 -2.07 -13.15
CA ALA A 41 -25.49 -2.64 -14.35
C ALA A 41 -25.30 -1.52 -15.40
N GLY A 42 -24.14 -0.89 -15.39
CA GLY A 42 -23.71 0.03 -16.45
C GLY A 42 -23.12 -0.76 -17.62
N GLN A 43 -23.21 -0.22 -18.84
CA GLN A 43 -22.69 -0.89 -20.04
C GLN A 43 -21.15 -0.92 -20.14
N ASP A 44 -20.45 -0.15 -19.31
CA ASP A 44 -19.01 0.10 -19.46
C ASP A 44 -18.11 -0.85 -18.66
N PHE A 45 -18.64 -1.59 -17.69
CA PHE A 45 -17.86 -2.39 -16.74
C PHE A 45 -18.42 -3.80 -16.58
N GLY A 46 -17.54 -4.76 -16.28
CA GLY A 46 -17.96 -6.08 -15.80
C GLY A 46 -18.39 -6.00 -14.33
N ILE A 47 -19.40 -6.78 -13.93
CA ILE A 47 -19.80 -6.93 -12.53
C ILE A 47 -19.86 -8.43 -12.22
N GLU A 48 -19.15 -8.82 -11.16
CA GLU A 48 -19.20 -10.16 -10.56
C GLU A 48 -19.86 -10.03 -9.19
N GLU A 49 -21.02 -10.68 -9.03
CA GLU A 49 -21.82 -10.58 -7.82
C GLU A 49 -21.78 -11.87 -7.00
N GLY A 50 -21.70 -11.73 -5.68
CA GLY A 50 -21.76 -12.85 -4.75
C GLY A 50 -21.71 -12.40 -3.29
N ASP A 51 -22.03 -13.32 -2.38
CA ASP A 51 -22.13 -13.04 -0.93
C ASP A 51 -20.79 -12.67 -0.29
N GLU A 52 -19.68 -13.18 -0.83
CA GLU A 52 -18.32 -12.97 -0.33
C GLU A 52 -17.41 -12.39 -1.44
N PRO A 53 -17.65 -11.16 -1.90
CA PRO A 53 -16.95 -10.58 -3.05
C PRO A 53 -15.43 -10.51 -2.86
N TRP A 54 -14.94 -10.46 -1.63
CA TRP A 54 -13.50 -10.53 -1.33
C TRP A 54 -12.88 -11.89 -1.66
N LYS A 55 -13.62 -13.00 -1.47
CA LYS A 55 -13.15 -14.33 -1.87
C LYS A 55 -13.13 -14.47 -3.39
N MET A 56 -14.15 -13.95 -4.06
CA MET A 56 -14.22 -13.97 -5.52
C MET A 56 -13.09 -13.15 -6.15
N LEU A 57 -12.86 -11.92 -5.67
CA LEU A 57 -11.79 -11.04 -6.14
C LEU A 57 -10.41 -11.72 -6.03
N VAL A 58 -10.10 -12.26 -4.87
CA VAL A 58 -8.82 -12.95 -4.63
C VAL A 58 -8.75 -14.26 -5.41
N GLY A 59 -9.83 -15.04 -5.45
CA GLY A 59 -9.88 -16.30 -6.21
C GLY A 59 -9.64 -16.08 -7.70
N ASP A 60 -10.26 -15.08 -8.29
CA ASP A 60 -10.11 -14.75 -9.71
C ASP A 60 -8.71 -14.17 -10.02
N LEU A 61 -8.09 -13.44 -9.08
CA LEU A 61 -6.70 -12.99 -9.19
C LEU A 61 -5.75 -14.20 -9.26
N TYR A 62 -5.89 -15.17 -8.36
CA TYR A 62 -5.01 -16.35 -8.34
C TYR A 62 -5.33 -17.35 -9.47
N ALA A 63 -6.57 -17.40 -9.93
CA ALA A 63 -6.95 -18.18 -11.11
C ALA A 63 -6.52 -17.52 -12.45
N GLY A 64 -5.95 -16.31 -12.43
CA GLY A 64 -5.54 -15.58 -13.63
C GLY A 64 -6.70 -15.07 -14.48
N LYS A 65 -7.90 -14.98 -13.92
CA LYS A 65 -9.05 -14.37 -14.61
C LYS A 65 -8.97 -12.84 -14.63
N ILE A 66 -8.28 -12.26 -13.66
CA ILE A 66 -7.89 -10.85 -13.61
C ILE A 66 -6.37 -10.76 -13.43
N ASP A 67 -5.78 -9.69 -13.96
CA ASP A 67 -4.33 -9.47 -13.98
C ASP A 67 -3.86 -8.70 -12.76
N ALA A 68 -4.74 -7.88 -12.16
CA ALA A 68 -4.51 -7.12 -10.94
C ALA A 68 -5.80 -6.95 -10.16
N ALA A 69 -5.67 -6.72 -8.84
CA ALA A 69 -6.81 -6.47 -7.96
C ALA A 69 -6.59 -5.23 -7.09
N VAL A 70 -7.64 -4.43 -6.93
CA VAL A 70 -7.71 -3.29 -6.00
C VAL A 70 -8.74 -3.62 -4.93
N ARG A 71 -8.37 -3.50 -3.64
CA ARG A 71 -9.32 -3.81 -2.54
C ARG A 71 -10.59 -2.94 -2.59
N GLY A 72 -10.46 -1.69 -2.98
CA GLY A 72 -11.58 -0.76 -3.01
C GLY A 72 -12.18 -0.56 -1.62
N THR A 73 -13.50 -0.73 -1.52
CA THR A 73 -14.24 -0.57 -0.25
C THR A 73 -14.47 -1.89 0.51
N LEU A 74 -13.97 -3.02 0.06
CA LEU A 74 -14.09 -4.29 0.77
C LEU A 74 -13.51 -4.23 2.18
N PRO A 75 -14.05 -5.03 3.15
CA PRO A 75 -13.53 -5.10 4.50
C PRO A 75 -12.07 -5.57 4.53
N SER A 76 -11.16 -4.75 5.08
CA SER A 76 -9.71 -5.05 5.07
C SER A 76 -9.39 -6.39 5.74
N GLY A 77 -9.91 -6.64 6.94
CA GLY A 77 -9.61 -7.87 7.69
C GLY A 77 -10.00 -9.14 6.94
N ALA A 78 -11.19 -9.18 6.32
CA ALA A 78 -11.64 -10.35 5.55
C ALA A 78 -10.83 -10.51 4.25
N THR A 79 -10.64 -9.43 3.51
CA THR A 79 -9.96 -9.45 2.21
C THR A 79 -8.48 -9.82 2.37
N LEU A 80 -7.77 -9.16 3.29
CA LEU A 80 -6.34 -9.39 3.49
C LEU A 80 -6.04 -10.78 4.08
N ARG A 81 -6.93 -11.32 4.91
CA ARG A 81 -6.82 -12.70 5.39
C ARG A 81 -6.89 -13.69 4.24
N VAL A 82 -7.90 -13.56 3.36
CA VAL A 82 -8.06 -14.45 2.19
C VAL A 82 -6.89 -14.30 1.23
N LEU A 83 -6.40 -13.06 1.02
CA LEU A 83 -5.22 -12.81 0.20
C LEU A 83 -3.97 -13.50 0.76
N ARG A 84 -3.73 -13.37 2.08
CA ARG A 84 -2.61 -14.00 2.76
C ARG A 84 -2.65 -15.52 2.64
N GLU A 85 -3.83 -16.12 2.86
CA GLU A 85 -4.07 -17.56 2.72
C GLU A 85 -3.81 -18.04 1.28
N ALA A 86 -4.34 -17.31 0.29
CA ALA A 86 -4.15 -17.64 -1.14
C ALA A 86 -2.69 -17.49 -1.61
N ALA A 87 -1.97 -16.51 -1.05
CA ALA A 87 -0.56 -16.28 -1.32
C ALA A 87 0.37 -17.30 -0.63
N GLY A 88 -0.11 -18.00 0.40
CA GLY A 88 0.70 -18.93 1.20
C GLY A 88 1.80 -18.24 2.01
N VAL A 89 1.58 -16.99 2.46
CA VAL A 89 2.53 -16.23 3.27
C VAL A 89 2.05 -16.07 4.71
N ASP A 90 2.98 -15.95 5.66
CA ASP A 90 2.65 -15.82 7.08
C ASP A 90 2.06 -14.44 7.41
N HIS A 91 2.52 -13.40 6.71
CA HIS A 91 2.04 -12.03 6.83
C HIS A 91 2.10 -11.32 5.48
N LEU A 92 1.39 -10.21 5.35
CA LEU A 92 1.49 -9.34 4.18
C LEU A 92 2.42 -8.18 4.48
N GLU A 93 3.08 -7.65 3.43
CA GLU A 93 3.92 -6.47 3.50
C GLU A 93 3.42 -5.45 2.48
N ARG A 94 3.17 -4.22 2.90
CA ARG A 94 2.59 -3.18 2.06
C ARG A 94 3.43 -1.92 2.04
N ALA A 95 3.58 -1.33 0.86
CA ALA A 95 4.17 -0.01 0.69
C ALA A 95 3.15 0.93 0.06
N ALA A 96 2.83 2.04 0.71
CA ALA A 96 1.92 3.05 0.15
C ALA A 96 2.69 3.99 -0.76
N LEU A 97 2.24 4.13 -2.01
CA LEU A 97 2.70 5.20 -2.88
C LEU A 97 1.98 6.49 -2.48
N LEU A 98 2.74 7.46 -2.05
CA LEU A 98 2.27 8.76 -1.58
C LEU A 98 2.82 9.88 -2.47
N GLU A 99 2.07 10.97 -2.52
CA GLU A 99 2.50 12.23 -3.10
C GLU A 99 2.28 13.33 -2.07
N ASP A 100 3.31 14.13 -1.78
CA ASP A 100 3.20 15.23 -0.83
C ASP A 100 2.54 16.48 -1.46
N GLY A 101 2.33 17.52 -0.65
CA GLY A 101 1.74 18.78 -1.10
C GLY A 101 2.61 19.57 -2.11
N LYS A 102 3.85 19.15 -2.36
CA LYS A 102 4.77 19.71 -3.36
C LYS A 102 4.81 18.85 -4.65
N GLY A 103 4.04 17.76 -4.71
CA GLY A 103 3.99 16.83 -5.85
C GLY A 103 5.12 15.81 -5.88
N ARG A 104 5.90 15.65 -4.79
CA ARG A 104 6.95 14.65 -4.72
C ARG A 104 6.35 13.29 -4.38
N ARG A 105 6.74 12.26 -5.12
CA ARG A 105 6.26 10.89 -4.92
C ARG A 105 7.30 10.04 -4.21
N PHE A 106 6.84 9.27 -3.24
CA PHE A 106 7.66 8.33 -2.52
C PHE A 106 6.84 7.13 -2.04
N LEU A 107 7.50 6.00 -1.79
CA LEU A 107 6.93 4.83 -1.16
C LEU A 107 7.17 4.89 0.35
N LEU A 108 6.13 4.72 1.14
CA LEU A 108 6.18 4.59 2.60
C LEU A 108 5.85 3.16 2.99
N ALA A 109 6.73 2.50 3.73
CA ALA A 109 6.54 1.14 4.24
C ALA A 109 7.21 0.97 5.64
N PRO A 110 6.72 0.04 6.46
CA PRO A 110 5.44 -0.65 6.36
C PRO A 110 4.26 0.28 6.61
N VAL A 111 3.05 -0.08 6.13
CA VAL A 111 1.82 0.69 6.41
C VAL A 111 0.69 -0.17 7.00
N GLY A 112 0.90 -1.46 7.15
CA GLY A 112 0.01 -2.35 7.89
C GLY A 112 0.37 -2.36 9.38
N ILE A 113 -0.63 -2.25 10.26
CA ILE A 113 -0.42 -2.16 11.72
C ILE A 113 0.24 -3.41 12.32
N ASP A 114 0.22 -4.51 11.61
CA ASP A 114 0.78 -5.81 11.92
C ASP A 114 2.13 -6.10 11.22
N GLU A 115 2.71 -5.12 10.53
CA GLU A 115 3.90 -5.25 9.70
C GLU A 115 5.14 -4.57 10.31
N GLY A 116 6.34 -5.09 9.99
CA GLY A 116 7.61 -4.44 10.27
C GLY A 116 8.02 -4.38 11.74
N TRP A 117 7.56 -5.32 12.56
CA TRP A 117 7.83 -5.34 13.99
C TRP A 117 9.22 -5.85 14.35
N THR A 118 9.84 -6.61 13.47
CA THR A 118 11.20 -7.12 13.68
C THR A 118 12.20 -6.45 12.72
N VAL A 119 13.48 -6.49 13.10
CA VAL A 119 14.57 -6.04 12.22
C VAL A 119 14.58 -6.82 10.91
N VAL A 120 14.29 -8.14 10.97
CA VAL A 120 14.28 -9.01 9.78
C VAL A 120 13.16 -8.59 8.83
N ASP A 121 11.96 -8.34 9.35
CA ASP A 121 10.83 -7.85 8.54
C ASP A 121 11.17 -6.53 7.86
N ARG A 122 11.71 -5.57 8.62
CA ARG A 122 12.07 -4.25 8.07
C ARG A 122 13.17 -4.31 7.02
N VAL A 123 14.15 -5.18 7.18
CA VAL A 123 15.19 -5.42 6.16
C VAL A 123 14.56 -5.97 4.88
N ALA A 124 13.64 -6.94 4.99
CA ALA A 124 12.93 -7.51 3.84
C ALA A 124 12.04 -6.46 3.15
N ILE A 125 11.22 -5.76 3.93
CA ILE A 125 10.36 -4.67 3.45
C ILE A 125 11.17 -3.59 2.74
N ALA A 126 12.29 -3.13 3.33
CA ALA A 126 13.12 -2.09 2.74
C ALA A 126 13.67 -2.48 1.36
N ARG A 127 14.16 -3.72 1.21
CA ARG A 127 14.66 -4.23 -0.06
C ARG A 127 13.54 -4.34 -1.11
N ARG A 128 12.40 -4.96 -0.76
CA ARG A 128 11.26 -5.11 -1.67
C ARG A 128 10.68 -3.76 -2.07
N THR A 129 10.60 -2.80 -1.13
CA THR A 129 10.11 -1.45 -1.45
C THR A 129 11.05 -0.72 -2.40
N LYS A 130 12.37 -0.89 -2.25
CA LYS A 130 13.35 -0.36 -3.20
C LYS A 130 13.18 -0.96 -4.59
N ASP A 131 12.97 -2.27 -4.69
CA ASP A 131 12.73 -2.96 -5.96
C ASP A 131 11.46 -2.43 -6.62
N LEU A 132 10.38 -2.25 -5.86
CA LEU A 132 9.13 -1.65 -6.34
C LEU A 132 9.34 -0.21 -6.82
N ALA A 133 10.14 0.61 -6.10
CA ALA A 133 10.48 1.96 -6.54
C ALA A 133 11.14 1.97 -7.92
N GLY A 134 12.05 1.03 -8.17
CA GLY A 134 12.68 0.84 -9.49
C GLY A 134 11.66 0.49 -10.58
N ILE A 135 10.71 -0.40 -10.30
CA ILE A 135 9.63 -0.78 -11.24
C ILE A 135 8.74 0.44 -11.56
N LEU A 136 8.46 1.28 -10.56
CA LEU A 136 7.64 2.48 -10.72
C LEU A 136 8.41 3.69 -11.30
N GLY A 137 9.70 3.55 -11.57
CA GLY A 137 10.54 4.63 -12.09
C GLY A 137 10.75 5.77 -11.08
N LEU A 138 10.67 5.48 -9.78
CA LEU A 138 10.95 6.46 -8.73
C LEU A 138 12.46 6.53 -8.49
N GLU A 139 13.04 7.66 -8.84
CA GLU A 139 14.46 7.93 -8.59
C GLU A 139 14.67 8.44 -7.17
N GLY A 140 15.73 7.99 -6.50
CA GLY A 140 16.08 8.41 -5.15
C GLY A 140 16.58 7.27 -4.26
N GLY A 141 17.03 7.63 -3.06
CA GLY A 141 17.53 6.71 -2.05
C GLY A 141 16.42 6.02 -1.25
N VAL A 142 16.86 5.23 -0.27
CA VAL A 142 16.00 4.63 0.77
C VAL A 142 16.38 5.24 2.10
N ALA A 143 15.45 5.76 2.86
CA ALA A 143 15.64 6.28 4.21
C ALA A 143 15.09 5.28 5.23
N ILE A 144 15.87 4.95 6.26
CA ILE A 144 15.42 4.20 7.43
C ILE A 144 15.09 5.20 8.54
N LEU A 145 13.87 5.15 9.07
CA LEU A 145 13.45 6.01 10.16
C LEU A 145 13.48 5.29 11.51
N SER A 146 13.60 6.09 12.58
CA SER A 146 13.47 5.69 13.98
C SER A 146 12.52 6.60 14.75
N GLY A 147 12.19 6.23 15.99
CA GLY A 147 11.31 7.00 16.87
C GLY A 147 11.99 8.14 17.64
N GLY A 148 13.16 8.59 17.21
CA GLY A 148 13.93 9.65 17.84
C GLY A 148 15.19 10.01 17.08
N ARG A 149 15.92 11.02 17.56
CA ARG A 149 17.28 11.34 17.09
C ARG A 149 18.33 10.60 17.92
N LEU A 150 19.52 10.41 17.39
CA LEU A 150 20.64 9.82 18.15
C LEU A 150 20.93 10.59 19.43
N SER A 151 20.75 11.91 19.42
CA SER A 151 20.85 12.77 20.60
C SER A 151 19.77 12.54 21.67
N ASP A 152 18.71 11.80 21.34
CA ASP A 152 17.62 11.43 22.26
C ASP A 152 17.90 10.14 23.03
N ALA A 153 19.03 9.49 22.79
CA ALA A 153 19.41 8.26 23.48
C ALA A 153 19.42 8.45 25.01
N GLY A 154 18.83 7.51 25.72
CA GLY A 154 18.66 7.55 27.17
C GLY A 154 17.42 8.32 27.66
N ARG A 155 16.64 8.97 26.80
CA ARG A 155 15.41 9.68 27.21
C ARG A 155 14.28 8.73 27.59
N HIS A 156 14.15 7.61 26.88
CA HIS A 156 13.14 6.60 27.14
C HIS A 156 13.53 5.26 26.51
N PRO A 157 13.32 4.08 27.16
CA PRO A 157 13.70 2.78 26.62
C PRO A 157 13.13 2.49 25.22
N ARG A 158 11.91 2.95 24.92
CA ARG A 158 11.31 2.78 23.57
C ARG A 158 12.04 3.59 22.49
N VAL A 159 12.58 4.75 22.82
CA VAL A 159 13.39 5.56 21.90
C VAL A 159 14.70 4.82 21.63
N ASP A 160 15.38 4.33 22.67
CA ASP A 160 16.62 3.58 22.55
C ASP A 160 16.45 2.30 21.72
N GLU A 161 15.36 1.55 21.96
CA GLU A 161 15.00 0.36 21.19
C GLU A 161 14.80 0.70 19.70
N SER A 162 14.05 1.77 19.42
CA SER A 162 13.75 2.18 18.05
C SER A 162 15.02 2.63 17.31
N LEU A 163 15.89 3.40 17.97
CA LEU A 163 17.19 3.81 17.45
C LEU A 163 18.08 2.60 17.14
N ALA A 164 18.25 1.70 18.11
CA ALA A 164 19.08 0.51 17.96
C ALA A 164 18.61 -0.39 16.80
N GLN A 165 17.30 -0.59 16.69
CA GLN A 165 16.72 -1.39 15.61
C GLN A 165 16.91 -0.70 14.25
N ALA A 166 16.72 0.63 14.15
CA ALA A 166 16.90 1.38 12.90
C ALA A 166 18.36 1.36 12.44
N GLU A 167 19.31 1.55 13.35
CA GLU A 167 20.75 1.42 13.08
C GLU A 167 21.10 0.01 12.55
N LEU A 168 20.53 -1.03 13.17
CA LEU A 168 20.77 -2.39 12.71
C LEU A 168 20.18 -2.63 11.31
N VAL A 169 18.96 -2.15 11.02
CA VAL A 169 18.36 -2.21 9.68
C VAL A 169 19.23 -1.46 8.68
N ALA A 170 19.66 -0.24 8.99
CA ALA A 170 20.54 0.55 8.15
C ALA A 170 21.85 -0.19 7.84
N ARG A 171 22.46 -0.78 8.85
CA ARG A 171 23.71 -1.56 8.70
C ARG A 171 23.54 -2.80 7.83
N LEU A 172 22.42 -3.54 7.98
CA LEU A 172 22.15 -4.77 7.22
C LEU A 172 21.73 -4.52 5.78
N THR A 173 21.16 -3.36 5.49
CA THR A 173 20.69 -2.99 4.15
C THR A 173 21.70 -2.14 3.39
N GLY A 174 22.56 -1.41 4.09
CA GLY A 174 23.43 -0.36 3.53
C GLY A 174 22.67 0.95 3.24
N PHE A 175 21.42 1.08 3.69
CA PHE A 175 20.65 2.30 3.52
C PHE A 175 20.89 3.26 4.69
N PRO A 176 20.88 4.59 4.45
CA PRO A 176 21.12 5.56 5.51
C PRO A 176 19.98 5.61 6.54
N HIS A 177 20.36 5.86 7.81
CA HIS A 177 19.43 6.14 8.88
C HIS A 177 19.14 7.65 8.94
N PHE A 178 17.88 8.04 8.84
CA PHE A 178 17.40 9.42 8.83
C PHE A 178 16.78 9.84 10.18
N GLU A 179 17.00 9.03 11.22
CA GLU A 179 16.45 9.31 12.54
C GLU A 179 14.90 9.44 12.51
N ILE A 180 14.32 10.46 13.15
CA ILE A 180 12.88 10.77 13.07
C ILE A 180 12.54 11.79 11.98
N LEU A 181 13.53 12.24 11.20
CA LEU A 181 13.43 13.37 10.28
C LEU A 181 12.80 12.96 8.94
N ILE A 182 11.51 12.68 8.97
CA ILE A 182 10.74 12.27 7.76
C ILE A 182 10.72 13.37 6.70
N GLU A 183 10.77 14.63 7.10
CA GLU A 183 10.83 15.79 6.21
C GLU A 183 12.09 15.77 5.33
N ASP A 184 13.25 15.47 5.94
CA ASP A 184 14.53 15.37 5.23
C ASP A 184 14.56 14.11 4.36
N ALA A 185 14.08 12.98 4.90
CA ALA A 185 13.91 11.73 4.15
C ALA A 185 13.06 11.91 2.89
N ALA A 186 11.96 12.66 2.97
CA ALA A 186 11.07 12.90 1.83
C ALA A 186 11.66 13.88 0.80
N GLU A 187 12.68 14.66 1.16
CA GLU A 187 13.41 15.52 0.23
C GLU A 187 14.49 14.77 -0.56
N GLU A 188 15.13 13.77 0.05
CA GLU A 188 16.30 13.10 -0.52
C GLU A 188 15.99 11.69 -1.06
N CYS A 189 14.91 11.05 -0.59
CA CYS A 189 14.64 9.64 -0.85
C CYS A 189 13.26 9.41 -1.50
N SER A 190 13.20 8.39 -2.34
CA SER A 190 11.95 7.90 -2.94
C SER A 190 11.33 6.73 -2.17
N VAL A 191 12.05 6.20 -1.16
CA VAL A 191 11.56 5.14 -0.27
C VAL A 191 11.82 5.54 1.17
N ILE A 192 10.78 5.49 2.00
CA ILE A 192 10.83 5.80 3.42
C ILE A 192 10.39 4.56 4.20
N ILE A 193 11.25 4.05 5.07
CA ILE A 193 10.96 2.90 5.92
C ILE A 193 10.66 3.42 7.33
N ALA A 194 9.40 3.33 7.71
CA ALA A 194 8.92 3.71 9.04
C ALA A 194 9.43 2.74 10.13
N PRO A 195 9.48 3.18 11.40
CA PRO A 195 9.89 2.33 12.51
C PRO A 195 9.07 1.06 12.67
N ASP A 196 7.78 1.12 12.35
CA ASP A 196 6.80 0.03 12.40
C ASP A 196 5.56 0.39 11.59
N GLY A 197 4.66 -0.58 11.41
CA GLY A 197 3.45 -0.38 10.61
C GLY A 197 2.40 0.55 11.23
N ILE A 198 2.41 0.75 12.56
CA ILE A 198 1.54 1.74 13.21
C ILE A 198 1.98 3.14 12.86
N SER A 199 3.28 3.41 13.01
CA SER A 199 3.89 4.70 12.65
C SER A 199 3.67 5.03 11.18
N GLY A 200 3.94 4.07 10.29
CA GLY A 200 3.71 4.27 8.85
C GLY A 200 2.24 4.48 8.51
N ASN A 201 1.31 3.77 9.16
CA ASN A 201 -0.13 3.98 8.96
C ASN A 201 -0.58 5.37 9.39
N LEU A 202 -0.08 5.88 10.54
CA LEU A 202 -0.39 7.22 11.01
C LEU A 202 0.17 8.30 10.09
N VAL A 203 1.41 8.15 9.60
CA VAL A 203 2.01 9.06 8.61
C VAL A 203 1.17 9.08 7.32
N PHE A 204 0.83 7.91 6.77
CA PHE A 204 -0.05 7.80 5.60
C PHE A 204 -1.37 8.55 5.84
N ARG A 205 -2.05 8.29 6.95
CA ARG A 205 -3.35 8.90 7.24
C ARG A 205 -3.25 10.42 7.42
N THR A 206 -2.22 10.87 8.10
CA THR A 206 -1.97 12.30 8.30
C THR A 206 -1.75 13.01 6.97
N LEU A 207 -0.88 12.47 6.12
CA LEU A 207 -0.56 13.10 4.84
C LEU A 207 -1.73 13.04 3.86
N ALA A 208 -2.34 11.85 3.67
CA ALA A 208 -3.32 11.62 2.61
C ALA A 208 -4.75 12.00 2.99
N LEU A 209 -5.12 12.03 4.29
CA LEU A 209 -6.49 12.30 4.73
C LEU A 209 -6.66 13.65 5.45
N LEU A 210 -5.60 14.18 6.05
CA LEU A 210 -5.64 15.47 6.78
C LEU A 210 -4.79 16.55 6.12
N GLY A 211 -3.68 16.16 5.49
CA GLY A 211 -2.77 17.05 4.78
C GLY A 211 -3.16 17.31 3.33
N CYS A 212 -2.26 17.94 2.59
CA CYS A 212 -2.42 18.25 1.17
C CYS A 212 -1.85 17.16 0.25
N GLY A 213 -1.46 16.01 0.80
CA GLY A 213 -0.90 14.91 0.02
C GLY A 213 -1.98 13.99 -0.58
N GLN A 214 -1.54 13.11 -1.46
CA GLN A 214 -2.41 12.13 -2.12
C GLN A 214 -1.87 10.71 -1.90
N GLY A 215 -2.79 9.75 -1.74
CA GLY A 215 -2.48 8.33 -1.75
C GLY A 215 -2.80 7.72 -3.11
N HIS A 216 -1.88 6.90 -3.62
CA HIS A 216 -2.03 6.19 -4.89
C HIS A 216 -2.32 4.70 -4.71
N GLY A 217 -2.52 4.24 -3.47
CA GLY A 217 -2.70 2.83 -3.11
C GLY A 217 -1.45 2.25 -2.45
N ALA A 218 -1.61 1.05 -1.91
CA ALA A 218 -0.55 0.33 -1.22
C ALA A 218 -0.36 -1.08 -1.83
N PRO A 219 0.53 -1.24 -2.81
CA PRO A 219 0.93 -2.54 -3.33
C PRO A 219 1.37 -3.50 -2.23
N VAL A 220 0.96 -4.75 -2.33
CA VAL A 220 1.47 -5.84 -1.50
C VAL A 220 2.77 -6.34 -2.10
N LEU A 221 3.84 -6.37 -1.29
CA LEU A 221 5.22 -6.55 -1.74
C LEU A 221 5.65 -8.01 -1.86
N ASN A 222 5.11 -8.89 -1.00
CA ASN A 222 5.61 -10.25 -0.77
C ASN A 222 4.69 -11.34 -1.33
N ILE A 223 3.95 -11.03 -2.39
CA ILE A 223 3.11 -11.97 -3.14
C ILE A 223 3.48 -11.95 -4.63
N ASP A 224 3.11 -13.01 -5.37
CA ASP A 224 3.39 -13.18 -6.79
C ASP A 224 2.29 -12.59 -7.71
N ARG A 225 1.36 -11.83 -7.16
CA ARG A 225 0.24 -11.20 -7.85
C ARG A 225 0.21 -9.70 -7.57
N ILE A 226 -0.40 -8.93 -8.46
CA ILE A 226 -0.60 -7.49 -8.26
C ILE A 226 -1.88 -7.29 -7.44
N PHE A 227 -1.71 -6.92 -6.18
CA PHE A 227 -2.81 -6.54 -5.31
C PHE A 227 -2.51 -5.19 -4.66
N ILE A 228 -3.43 -4.22 -4.86
CA ILE A 228 -3.32 -2.88 -4.31
C ILE A 228 -4.30 -2.72 -3.15
N ASP A 229 -3.78 -2.60 -1.95
CA ASP A 229 -4.57 -2.22 -0.78
C ASP A 229 -4.92 -0.73 -0.83
N THR A 230 -6.09 -0.37 -0.28
CA THR A 230 -6.60 1.01 -0.32
C THR A 230 -7.29 1.36 0.98
N SER A 231 -7.32 2.64 1.33
CA SER A 231 -8.16 3.11 2.43
C SER A 231 -9.63 3.22 1.99
N ARG A 232 -10.56 2.73 2.83
CA ARG A 232 -11.99 2.96 2.61
C ARG A 232 -12.37 4.44 2.71
N ALA A 233 -11.57 5.23 3.40
CA ALA A 233 -11.72 6.67 3.52
C ALA A 233 -11.15 7.44 2.32
N SER A 234 -10.53 6.78 1.34
CA SER A 234 -10.03 7.43 0.12
C SER A 234 -11.15 8.13 -0.63
N PRO A 235 -10.98 9.38 -1.03
CA PRO A 235 -11.98 10.10 -1.82
C PRO A 235 -12.12 9.55 -3.24
N SER A 236 -11.10 8.88 -3.76
CA SER A 236 -11.07 8.28 -5.09
C SER A 236 -10.13 7.06 -5.12
N TYR A 237 -10.43 6.10 -5.97
CA TYR A 237 -9.61 4.92 -6.25
C TYR A 237 -8.92 5.00 -7.63
N ALA A 238 -9.09 6.10 -8.36
CA ALA A 238 -8.54 6.25 -9.71
C ALA A 238 -7.02 6.06 -9.76
N ASN A 239 -6.31 6.61 -8.78
CA ASN A 239 -4.86 6.46 -8.69
C ASN A 239 -4.43 5.00 -8.42
N ALA A 240 -5.15 4.30 -7.55
CA ALA A 240 -4.87 2.88 -7.25
C ALA A 240 -5.19 1.94 -8.44
N ILE A 241 -6.12 2.33 -9.30
CA ILE A 241 -6.45 1.59 -10.53
C ILE A 241 -5.39 1.81 -11.61
N ARG A 242 -4.74 2.99 -11.63
CA ARG A 242 -3.65 3.31 -12.57
C ARG A 242 -2.31 2.71 -12.18
N LEU A 243 -2.09 2.49 -10.90
CA LEU A 243 -0.86 1.93 -10.32
C LEU A 243 -0.64 0.49 -10.76
#